data_a7dbefb4abed25ac352d191d48356ef6
#
_entry.id   a7dbefb4abed25ac352d191d48356ef6
#
_cell.length_a   1.000
_cell.length_b   1.000
_cell.length_c   1.000
_cell.angle_alpha   90.00
_cell.angle_beta   90.00
_cell.angle_gamma   90.00
#
_symmetry.space_group_name_H-M   'P 1'
#
loop_
_entity.id
_entity.type
_entity.pdbx_description
1 polymer ?
#
loop_
_entity_poly.entity_id
_entity_poly.type
_entity_poly.pdbx_seq_one_letter_code
_entity_poly.pdbx_strand_id
1 'polypeptide(L)'
;MRITDKHVCFWNEWPSNWHPAEFDIEVNEVQCHFYNTEQYFMYMKAIVFGDEVIAKQILEDGDPKKVKALGRKVQNYDEQMWNDKRFQIMLRANVAKFSQNEDLKQLLLSLEYEGRGFVEASPYDKVWGVRMYESNPDIDDETKWKGLNLLGKVLDETRRIIKEYDAINENYTYWDNRDASECFHGIAILLNNEGYLKFDSSNPDKMPTILLDDEYWQVESIRLTDNDDIELHRFGDGKTKKVSDVDIEKRDAYKLLCAVFDNTEHYNVYEEKDYDDVEDFYGWELS
;
A
#
# COMPACT_ATOMS: atom_id res chain seq x y z
N MET A 1 14.20 1.44 -20.85
CA MET A 1 13.81 0.35 -19.93
C MET A 1 14.24 -1.00 -20.49
N ARG A 2 14.86 -1.85 -19.69
CA ARG A 2 15.31 -3.20 -20.08
C ARG A 2 14.64 -4.23 -19.20
N ILE A 3 13.98 -5.21 -19.81
CA ILE A 3 13.37 -6.34 -19.13
C ILE A 3 14.31 -7.54 -19.25
N THR A 4 14.62 -8.17 -18.14
CA THR A 4 15.41 -9.40 -18.07
C THR A 4 14.54 -10.54 -17.52
N ASP A 5 15.11 -11.71 -17.31
CA ASP A 5 14.38 -12.83 -16.69
C ASP A 5 14.02 -12.56 -15.21
N LYS A 6 14.80 -11.71 -14.52
CA LYS A 6 14.65 -11.42 -13.10
C LYS A 6 14.12 -10.02 -12.80
N HIS A 7 14.43 -9.03 -13.64
CA HIS A 7 14.23 -7.64 -13.30
C HIS A 7 13.62 -6.80 -14.43
N VAL A 8 12.93 -5.75 -14.03
CA VAL A 8 12.49 -4.63 -14.86
C VAL A 8 13.39 -3.44 -14.53
N CYS A 9 14.40 -3.23 -15.36
CA CYS A 9 15.39 -2.17 -15.15
C CYS A 9 14.92 -0.89 -15.82
N PHE A 10 14.89 0.21 -15.08
CA PHE A 10 14.46 1.53 -15.53
C PHE A 10 15.37 2.64 -14.99
N TRP A 11 15.32 3.81 -15.58
CA TRP A 11 16.00 5.00 -15.08
C TRP A 11 15.13 6.27 -15.15
N ASN A 12 14.65 6.64 -16.33
CA ASN A 12 13.87 7.88 -16.54
C ASN A 12 12.46 7.62 -17.07
N GLU A 13 12.08 6.36 -17.22
CA GLU A 13 10.78 5.96 -17.72
C GLU A 13 9.69 6.10 -16.65
N TRP A 14 8.50 5.61 -16.92
CA TRP A 14 7.32 5.76 -16.08
C TRP A 14 7.46 5.36 -14.59
N PRO A 15 8.33 4.40 -14.19
CA PRO A 15 8.49 4.10 -12.77
C PRO A 15 9.28 5.17 -12.00
N SER A 16 10.04 6.03 -12.72
CA SER A 16 10.87 7.07 -12.10
C SER A 16 10.05 8.05 -11.24
N ASN A 17 10.65 8.50 -10.14
CA ASN A 17 10.10 9.57 -9.29
C ASN A 17 9.96 10.91 -10.01
N TRP A 18 10.67 11.09 -11.13
CA TRP A 18 10.65 12.30 -11.94
C TRP A 18 9.63 12.25 -13.06
N HIS A 19 9.01 11.09 -13.28
CA HIS A 19 7.98 10.96 -14.30
C HIS A 19 6.78 11.81 -13.91
N PRO A 20 6.28 12.66 -14.83
CA PRO A 20 5.07 13.45 -14.59
C PRO A 20 3.88 12.52 -14.34
N ALA A 21 3.29 12.64 -13.18
CA ALA A 21 2.09 11.93 -12.76
C ALA A 21 1.49 12.71 -11.60
N GLU A 22 0.34 13.30 -11.83
CA GLU A 22 -0.35 14.12 -10.86
C GLU A 22 -1.12 13.24 -9.88
N PHE A 23 -1.10 13.62 -8.61
CA PHE A 23 -1.87 12.95 -7.56
C PHE A 23 -2.07 13.87 -6.36
N ASP A 24 -3.07 13.58 -5.58
CA ASP A 24 -3.43 14.32 -4.37
C ASP A 24 -3.15 13.45 -3.14
N ILE A 25 -2.62 14.08 -2.08
CA ILE A 25 -2.43 13.45 -0.77
C ILE A 25 -2.77 14.44 0.32
N GLU A 26 -3.50 14.00 1.33
CA GLU A 26 -3.70 14.77 2.55
C GLU A 26 -2.44 14.75 3.40
N VAL A 27 -1.97 15.93 3.81
CA VAL A 27 -0.83 16.09 4.73
C VAL A 27 -1.26 17.04 5.83
N ASN A 28 -1.28 16.59 7.08
CA ASN A 28 -1.71 17.39 8.24
C ASN A 28 -3.10 18.02 8.03
N GLU A 29 -4.08 17.22 7.62
CA GLU A 29 -5.47 17.63 7.37
C GLU A 29 -5.63 18.65 6.21
N VAL A 30 -4.64 18.77 5.33
CA VAL A 30 -4.67 19.64 4.16
C VAL A 30 -4.44 18.83 2.89
N GLN A 31 -5.40 18.84 1.98
CA GLN A 31 -5.24 18.26 0.65
C GLN A 31 -4.17 19.00 -0.13
N CYS A 32 -3.15 18.30 -0.56
CA CYS A 32 -2.02 18.82 -1.31
C CYS A 32 -1.93 18.13 -2.66
N HIS A 33 -1.78 18.91 -3.72
CA HIS A 33 -1.60 18.43 -5.08
C HIS A 33 -0.12 18.35 -5.45
N PHE A 34 0.28 17.24 -6.08
CA PHE A 34 1.65 16.99 -6.50
C PHE A 34 1.73 16.60 -7.98
N TYR A 35 2.75 17.06 -8.68
CA TYR A 35 2.98 16.79 -10.10
C TYR A 35 3.87 15.57 -10.37
N ASN A 36 4.56 15.08 -9.35
CA ASN A 36 5.43 13.90 -9.41
C ASN A 36 5.86 13.48 -8.00
N THR A 37 6.31 12.24 -7.85
CA THR A 37 6.72 11.70 -6.55
C THR A 37 7.97 12.38 -5.96
N GLU A 38 8.87 12.94 -6.77
CA GLU A 38 10.01 13.72 -6.25
C GLU A 38 9.55 14.97 -5.53
N GLN A 39 8.49 15.65 -6.03
CA GLN A 39 7.92 16.83 -5.39
C GLN A 39 7.35 16.50 -4.01
N TYR A 40 6.52 15.46 -3.91
CA TYR A 40 6.00 15.01 -2.64
C TYR A 40 7.12 14.63 -1.67
N PHE A 41 8.11 13.87 -2.14
CA PHE A 41 9.21 13.41 -1.32
C PHE A 41 10.05 14.56 -0.74
N MET A 42 10.33 15.59 -1.53
CA MET A 42 11.04 16.77 -1.06
C MET A 42 10.16 17.64 -0.15
N TYR A 43 8.86 17.72 -0.42
CA TYR A 43 7.88 18.38 0.43
C TYR A 43 7.84 17.75 1.82
N MET A 44 7.66 16.44 1.87
CA MET A 44 7.64 15.70 3.14
C MET A 44 8.97 15.81 3.90
N LYS A 45 10.09 15.90 3.20
CA LYS A 45 11.36 16.18 3.86
C LYS A 45 11.32 17.54 4.59
N ALA A 46 10.79 18.56 3.96
CA ALA A 46 10.65 19.87 4.59
C ALA A 46 9.68 19.84 5.79
N ILE A 47 8.56 19.13 5.65
CA ILE A 47 7.58 18.92 6.76
C ILE A 47 8.23 18.19 7.94
N VAL A 48 8.92 17.09 7.71
CA VAL A 48 9.58 16.28 8.77
C VAL A 48 10.56 17.12 9.58
N PHE A 49 11.26 18.06 8.96
CA PHE A 49 12.24 18.94 9.63
C PHE A 49 11.71 20.33 10.00
N GLY A 50 10.39 20.55 9.85
CA GLY A 50 9.73 21.78 10.28
C GLY A 50 10.09 23.02 9.42
N ASP A 51 10.53 22.85 8.18
CA ASP A 51 10.89 23.93 7.26
C ASP A 51 9.71 24.33 6.37
N GLU A 52 8.72 25.01 6.96
CA GLU A 52 7.50 25.44 6.26
C GLU A 52 7.79 26.35 5.06
N VAL A 53 8.87 27.14 5.11
CA VAL A 53 9.24 28.04 4.01
C VAL A 53 9.66 27.25 2.78
N ILE A 54 10.50 26.25 2.96
CA ILE A 54 10.93 25.37 1.87
C ILE A 54 9.76 24.48 1.42
N ALA A 55 8.93 23.96 2.34
CA ALA A 55 7.74 23.18 2.00
C ALA A 55 6.82 23.95 1.04
N LYS A 56 6.49 25.20 1.36
CA LYS A 56 5.67 26.06 0.51
C LYS A 56 6.29 26.29 -0.87
N GLN A 57 7.60 26.56 -0.94
CA GLN A 57 8.30 26.73 -2.22
C GLN A 57 8.27 25.47 -3.09
N ILE A 58 8.33 24.32 -2.48
CA ILE A 58 8.26 23.03 -3.19
C ILE A 58 6.87 22.82 -3.78
N LEU A 59 5.78 23.15 -3.07
CA LEU A 59 4.42 23.02 -3.60
C LEU A 59 4.17 23.94 -4.80
N GLU A 60 4.86 25.08 -4.88
CA GLU A 60 4.71 26.06 -5.98
C GLU A 60 5.48 25.67 -7.26
N ASP A 61 6.32 24.63 -7.26
CA ASP A 61 7.17 24.27 -8.40
C ASP A 61 7.12 22.76 -8.71
N GLY A 62 6.54 22.41 -9.86
CA GLY A 62 6.46 21.00 -10.32
C GLY A 62 7.73 20.46 -11.00
N ASP A 63 8.79 21.28 -11.20
CA ASP A 63 10.05 20.81 -11.81
C ASP A 63 10.88 19.99 -10.84
N PRO A 64 11.05 18.67 -11.07
CA PRO A 64 11.75 17.78 -10.14
C PRO A 64 13.21 18.21 -9.88
N LYS A 65 13.88 18.90 -10.81
CA LYS A 65 15.25 19.42 -10.58
C LYS A 65 15.24 20.54 -9.56
N LYS A 66 14.27 21.46 -9.68
CA LYS A 66 14.15 22.60 -8.76
C LYS A 66 13.70 22.14 -7.37
N VAL A 67 12.70 21.29 -7.28
CA VAL A 67 12.25 20.76 -5.98
C VAL A 67 13.33 19.96 -5.28
N LYS A 68 14.12 19.17 -6.03
CA LYS A 68 15.30 18.48 -5.46
C LYS A 68 16.34 19.46 -4.95
N ALA A 69 16.57 20.57 -5.65
CA ALA A 69 17.49 21.62 -5.19
C ALA A 69 16.97 22.34 -3.93
N LEU A 70 15.64 22.55 -3.82
CA LEU A 70 15.00 23.06 -2.61
C LEU A 70 15.14 22.07 -1.44
N GLY A 71 14.85 20.79 -1.66
CA GLY A 71 14.97 19.74 -0.65
C GLY A 71 16.40 19.60 -0.07
N ARG A 72 17.43 20.04 -0.79
CA ARG A 72 18.82 20.12 -0.28
C ARG A 72 19.06 21.30 0.65
N LYS A 73 18.17 22.30 0.64
CA LYS A 73 18.25 23.51 1.49
C LYS A 73 17.48 23.39 2.79
N VAL A 74 16.72 22.31 2.97
CA VAL A 74 15.93 22.06 4.18
C VAL A 74 16.82 22.18 5.42
N GLN A 75 16.38 23.01 6.36
CA GLN A 75 17.07 23.27 7.62
C GLN A 75 16.82 22.13 8.62
N ASN A 76 17.63 22.08 9.67
CA ASN A 76 17.52 21.12 10.76
C ASN A 76 17.56 19.65 10.32
N TYR A 77 18.17 19.36 9.17
CA TYR A 77 18.25 18.00 8.63
C TYR A 77 19.03 17.06 9.56
N ASP A 78 18.41 15.97 9.92
CA ASP A 78 19.02 14.83 10.61
C ASP A 78 19.00 13.60 9.71
N GLU A 79 20.19 13.04 9.46
CA GLU A 79 20.35 11.93 8.52
C GLU A 79 19.70 10.64 9.02
N GLN A 80 19.79 10.36 10.33
CA GLN A 80 19.20 9.15 10.91
C GLN A 80 17.68 9.20 10.84
N MET A 81 17.09 10.29 11.31
CA MET A 81 15.64 10.51 11.26
C MET A 81 15.12 10.39 9.82
N TRP A 82 15.84 10.97 8.84
CA TRP A 82 15.44 10.87 7.45
C TRP A 82 15.55 9.45 6.90
N ASN A 83 16.61 8.73 7.24
CA ASN A 83 16.79 7.34 6.82
C ASN A 83 15.68 6.44 7.33
N ASP A 84 15.19 6.69 8.54
CA ASP A 84 14.11 5.90 9.16
C ASP A 84 12.76 6.15 8.50
N LYS A 85 12.52 7.37 7.97
CA LYS A 85 11.21 7.76 7.39
C LYS A 85 11.14 7.69 5.86
N ARG A 86 12.26 7.85 5.16
CA ARG A 86 12.29 8.06 3.69
C ARG A 86 11.64 6.95 2.87
N PHE A 87 11.73 5.69 3.33
CA PHE A 87 11.15 4.56 2.60
C PHE A 87 9.62 4.66 2.61
N GLN A 88 9.03 4.85 3.78
CA GLN A 88 7.57 4.96 3.93
C GLN A 88 7.00 6.19 3.20
N ILE A 89 7.69 7.32 3.30
CA ILE A 89 7.29 8.54 2.57
C ILE A 89 7.29 8.29 1.06
N MET A 90 8.30 7.61 0.52
CA MET A 90 8.36 7.29 -0.91
C MET A 90 7.32 6.25 -1.32
N LEU A 91 7.06 5.27 -0.46
CA LEU A 91 6.04 4.26 -0.68
C LEU A 91 4.65 4.91 -0.78
N ARG A 92 4.31 5.79 0.16
CA ARG A 92 3.07 6.58 0.16
C ARG A 92 2.88 7.34 -1.16
N ALA A 93 3.92 8.05 -1.61
CA ALA A 93 3.87 8.77 -2.88
C ALA A 93 3.63 7.87 -4.09
N ASN A 94 4.27 6.68 -4.12
CA ASN A 94 4.11 5.76 -5.23
C ASN A 94 2.74 5.07 -5.19
N VAL A 95 2.24 4.72 -4.02
CA VAL A 95 0.87 4.20 -3.90
C VAL A 95 -0.12 5.22 -4.44
N ALA A 96 -0.06 6.50 -4.02
CA ALA A 96 -0.93 7.55 -4.53
C ALA A 96 -0.77 7.76 -6.05
N LYS A 97 0.47 7.85 -6.54
CA LYS A 97 0.77 7.96 -7.97
C LYS A 97 0.10 6.87 -8.79
N PHE A 98 0.25 5.62 -8.39
CA PHE A 98 -0.22 4.49 -9.18
C PHE A 98 -1.70 4.17 -8.97
N SER A 99 -2.26 4.47 -7.81
CA SER A 99 -3.70 4.29 -7.58
C SER A 99 -4.56 5.37 -8.26
N GLN A 100 -4.04 6.60 -8.38
CA GLN A 100 -4.77 7.71 -8.98
C GLN A 100 -4.50 7.91 -10.50
N ASN A 101 -3.60 7.12 -11.11
CA ASN A 101 -3.28 7.20 -12.53
C ASN A 101 -3.46 5.83 -13.19
N GLU A 102 -4.64 5.56 -13.72
CA GLU A 102 -5.03 4.25 -14.24
C GLU A 102 -4.05 3.70 -15.29
N ASP A 103 -3.59 4.52 -16.24
CA ASP A 103 -2.62 4.08 -17.26
C ASP A 103 -1.31 3.59 -16.62
N LEU A 104 -0.83 4.27 -15.59
CA LEU A 104 0.38 3.88 -14.86
C LEU A 104 0.15 2.66 -13.98
N LYS A 105 -1.04 2.54 -13.38
CA LYS A 105 -1.47 1.37 -12.64
C LYS A 105 -1.45 0.12 -13.53
N GLN A 106 -2.05 0.20 -14.71
CA GLN A 106 -2.06 -0.89 -15.69
C GLN A 106 -0.63 -1.30 -16.10
N LEU A 107 0.28 -0.34 -16.27
CA LEU A 107 1.68 -0.64 -16.54
C LEU A 107 2.34 -1.35 -15.35
N LEU A 108 2.13 -0.87 -14.12
CA LEU A 108 2.72 -1.48 -12.92
C LEU A 108 2.25 -2.93 -12.71
N LEU A 109 0.98 -3.20 -13.00
CA LEU A 109 0.33 -4.51 -12.84
C LEU A 109 0.47 -5.44 -14.06
N SER A 110 1.16 -4.99 -15.11
CA SER A 110 1.31 -5.77 -16.34
C SER A 110 1.87 -7.17 -16.07
N LEU A 111 1.25 -8.17 -16.69
CA LEU A 111 1.70 -9.57 -16.65
C LEU A 111 3.12 -9.75 -17.22
N GLU A 112 3.56 -8.83 -18.09
CA GLU A 112 4.94 -8.82 -18.61
C GLU A 112 5.98 -8.71 -17.47
N TYR A 113 5.61 -8.08 -16.35
CA TYR A 113 6.50 -7.87 -15.20
C TYR A 113 6.28 -8.90 -14.08
N GLU A 114 5.40 -9.87 -14.27
CA GLU A 114 5.10 -10.87 -13.24
C GLU A 114 6.35 -11.68 -12.87
N GLY A 115 6.57 -11.85 -11.56
CA GLY A 115 7.75 -12.54 -11.03
C GLY A 115 9.08 -11.78 -11.14
N ARG A 116 9.07 -10.53 -11.68
CA ARG A 116 10.26 -9.68 -11.81
C ARG A 116 10.24 -8.56 -10.80
N GLY A 117 11.41 -8.30 -10.20
CA GLY A 117 11.63 -7.14 -9.33
C GLY A 117 11.94 -5.87 -10.13
N PHE A 118 11.52 -4.70 -9.65
CA PHE A 118 11.90 -3.43 -10.23
C PHE A 118 13.32 -3.02 -9.80
N VAL A 119 14.10 -2.46 -10.73
CA VAL A 119 15.47 -2.00 -10.49
C VAL A 119 15.68 -0.61 -11.07
N GLU A 120 15.94 0.38 -10.22
CA GLU A 120 16.39 1.69 -10.68
C GLU A 120 17.85 1.62 -11.15
N ALA A 121 18.05 1.50 -12.45
CA ALA A 121 19.34 1.37 -13.11
C ALA A 121 20.04 2.74 -13.27
N SER A 122 20.01 3.54 -12.20
CA SER A 122 20.70 4.82 -12.15
C SER A 122 22.18 4.60 -11.85
N PRO A 123 23.09 5.05 -12.73
CA PRO A 123 24.54 4.91 -12.49
C PRO A 123 25.07 5.85 -11.38
N TYR A 124 24.27 6.82 -10.95
CA TYR A 124 24.67 7.89 -10.03
C TYR A 124 24.07 7.73 -8.64
N ASP A 125 22.87 7.14 -8.51
CA ASP A 125 22.17 7.04 -7.24
C ASP A 125 22.54 5.74 -6.50
N LYS A 126 23.06 5.89 -5.28
CA LYS A 126 23.43 4.74 -4.43
C LYS A 126 22.33 4.37 -3.42
N VAL A 127 21.31 5.21 -3.30
CA VAL A 127 20.24 5.03 -2.33
C VAL A 127 19.00 4.47 -3.03
N TRP A 128 18.48 5.20 -3.99
CA TRP A 128 17.28 4.81 -4.72
C TRP A 128 17.59 3.80 -5.82
N GLY A 129 18.74 3.93 -6.49
CA GLY A 129 19.18 3.03 -7.55
C GLY A 129 20.30 2.07 -7.15
N VAL A 130 20.80 1.31 -8.14
CA VAL A 130 21.82 0.27 -7.98
C VAL A 130 23.23 0.71 -8.38
N ARG A 131 23.44 1.95 -8.84
CA ARG A 131 24.68 2.48 -9.39
C ARG A 131 25.24 1.69 -10.56
N MET A 132 24.36 1.21 -11.41
CA MET A 132 24.69 0.54 -12.68
C MET A 132 23.80 1.09 -13.78
N TYR A 133 24.29 1.05 -15.02
CA TYR A 133 23.44 1.24 -16.20
C TYR A 133 22.61 0.00 -16.48
N GLU A 134 21.42 0.17 -17.05
CA GLU A 134 20.56 -0.95 -17.46
C GLU A 134 21.22 -1.89 -18.48
N SER A 135 22.18 -1.37 -19.25
CA SER A 135 22.96 -2.14 -20.22
C SER A 135 24.09 -2.99 -19.59
N ASN A 136 24.32 -2.85 -18.27
CA ASN A 136 25.36 -3.64 -17.62
C ASN A 136 25.02 -5.13 -17.67
N PRO A 137 25.94 -6.03 -18.09
CA PRO A 137 25.69 -7.46 -18.15
C PRO A 137 25.44 -8.09 -16.78
N ASP A 138 25.94 -7.46 -15.72
CA ASP A 138 25.80 -7.93 -14.33
C ASP A 138 24.58 -7.33 -13.62
N ILE A 139 23.63 -6.68 -14.34
CA ILE A 139 22.50 -6.00 -13.71
C ILE A 139 21.58 -6.97 -12.94
N ASP A 140 21.53 -8.23 -13.32
CA ASP A 140 20.76 -9.30 -12.69
C ASP A 140 21.48 -9.98 -11.50
N ASP A 141 22.71 -9.59 -11.22
CA ASP A 141 23.48 -10.06 -10.06
C ASP A 141 23.44 -9.01 -8.96
N GLU A 142 22.49 -9.16 -8.04
CA GLU A 142 22.29 -8.23 -6.93
C GLU A 142 23.53 -8.08 -6.03
N THR A 143 24.38 -9.10 -5.98
CA THR A 143 25.64 -9.06 -5.19
C THR A 143 26.64 -8.05 -5.73
N LYS A 144 26.49 -7.64 -6.99
CA LYS A 144 27.33 -6.65 -7.65
C LYS A 144 26.78 -5.23 -7.59
N TRP A 145 25.58 -5.05 -7.09
CA TRP A 145 24.98 -3.74 -6.96
C TRP A 145 25.77 -2.88 -5.96
N LYS A 146 25.98 -1.62 -6.32
CA LYS A 146 26.70 -0.63 -5.49
C LYS A 146 25.75 0.38 -4.85
N GLY A 147 24.47 0.15 -4.95
CA GLY A 147 23.38 0.92 -4.36
C GLY A 147 22.30 0.02 -3.77
N LEU A 148 21.36 0.62 -3.03
CA LEU A 148 20.39 -0.08 -2.20
C LEU A 148 19.12 -0.49 -2.94
N ASN A 149 18.89 0.05 -4.14
CA ASN A 149 17.67 -0.15 -4.92
C ASN A 149 16.37 0.15 -4.14
N LEU A 150 16.36 1.22 -3.33
CA LEU A 150 15.17 1.49 -2.51
C LEU A 150 13.95 1.82 -3.38
N LEU A 151 14.12 2.47 -4.56
CA LEU A 151 12.99 2.75 -5.43
C LEU A 151 12.41 1.48 -6.06
N GLY A 152 13.25 0.54 -6.47
CA GLY A 152 12.79 -0.76 -6.94
C GLY A 152 11.97 -1.49 -5.88
N LYS A 153 12.47 -1.53 -4.64
CA LYS A 153 11.75 -2.13 -3.50
C LYS A 153 10.43 -1.43 -3.20
N VAL A 154 10.39 -0.09 -3.28
CA VAL A 154 9.15 0.69 -3.13
C VAL A 154 8.14 0.31 -4.21
N LEU A 155 8.57 0.19 -5.47
CA LEU A 155 7.68 -0.18 -6.58
C LEU A 155 7.15 -1.62 -6.45
N ASP A 156 8.00 -2.55 -6.01
CA ASP A 156 7.57 -3.93 -5.74
C ASP A 156 6.52 -3.97 -4.63
N GLU A 157 6.72 -3.20 -3.56
CA GLU A 157 5.77 -3.08 -2.46
C GLU A 157 4.49 -2.35 -2.90
N THR A 158 4.61 -1.26 -3.67
CA THR A 158 3.46 -0.56 -4.26
C THR A 158 2.62 -1.51 -5.12
N ARG A 159 3.27 -2.31 -5.98
CA ARG A 159 2.60 -3.30 -6.82
C ARG A 159 1.85 -4.33 -5.97
N ARG A 160 2.45 -4.81 -4.88
CA ARG A 160 1.82 -5.75 -3.94
C ARG A 160 0.57 -5.12 -3.31
N ILE A 161 0.72 -3.90 -2.77
CA ILE A 161 -0.37 -3.15 -2.13
C ILE A 161 -1.55 -2.96 -3.08
N ILE A 162 -1.29 -2.46 -4.30
CA ILE A 162 -2.36 -2.20 -5.28
C ILE A 162 -3.03 -3.50 -5.74
N LYS A 163 -2.28 -4.58 -5.95
CA LYS A 163 -2.86 -5.89 -6.27
C LYS A 163 -3.79 -6.40 -5.16
N GLU A 164 -3.38 -6.25 -3.91
CA GLU A 164 -4.21 -6.65 -2.77
C GLU A 164 -5.48 -5.80 -2.67
N TYR A 165 -5.34 -4.48 -2.84
CA TYR A 165 -6.48 -3.57 -2.84
C TYR A 165 -7.45 -3.86 -3.98
N ASP A 166 -6.96 -4.07 -5.21
CA ASP A 166 -7.79 -4.42 -6.36
C ASP A 166 -8.48 -5.78 -6.15
N ALA A 167 -7.77 -6.77 -5.63
CA ALA A 167 -8.35 -8.07 -5.33
C ALA A 167 -9.46 -7.98 -4.26
N ILE A 168 -9.32 -7.06 -3.31
CA ILE A 168 -10.36 -6.76 -2.33
C ILE A 168 -11.54 -6.10 -3.03
N ASN A 169 -11.33 -5.06 -3.82
CA ASN A 169 -12.39 -4.33 -4.53
C ASN A 169 -13.09 -5.19 -5.59
N GLU A 170 -12.35 -6.02 -6.33
CA GLU A 170 -12.96 -6.94 -7.30
C GLU A 170 -13.83 -8.00 -6.61
N ASN A 171 -13.38 -8.51 -5.51
CA ASN A 171 -14.20 -9.37 -4.67
C ASN A 171 -15.40 -8.60 -4.13
N TYR A 172 -15.27 -7.35 -3.78
CA TYR A 172 -16.24 -6.43 -3.25
C TYR A 172 -17.42 -6.20 -4.22
N THR A 173 -17.15 -5.76 -5.45
CA THR A 173 -18.16 -5.57 -6.50
C THR A 173 -18.88 -6.86 -6.90
N TYR A 174 -18.19 -8.00 -6.79
CA TYR A 174 -18.75 -9.32 -7.03
C TYR A 174 -19.77 -9.74 -5.93
N TRP A 175 -19.67 -9.16 -4.74
CA TRP A 175 -20.39 -9.54 -3.53
C TRP A 175 -21.67 -8.73 -3.29
N ASP A 176 -21.72 -7.53 -3.87
CA ASP A 176 -22.87 -6.60 -3.80
C ASP A 176 -24.21 -7.24 -4.28
N ASN A 177 -24.16 -8.41 -4.91
CA ASN A 177 -25.27 -9.12 -5.48
C ASN A 177 -25.46 -10.56 -4.97
N ARG A 178 -24.77 -10.96 -3.91
CA ARG A 178 -24.80 -12.34 -3.43
C ARG A 178 -25.28 -12.48 -1.99
N ASP A 179 -25.73 -13.70 -1.67
CA ASP A 179 -26.18 -14.05 -0.35
C ASP A 179 -25.01 -14.03 0.68
N ALA A 180 -25.32 -13.79 1.96
CA ALA A 180 -24.37 -13.61 3.04
C ALA A 180 -23.34 -14.76 3.19
N SER A 181 -23.67 -15.99 2.73
CA SER A 181 -22.77 -17.14 2.77
C SER A 181 -21.61 -17.01 1.77
N GLU A 182 -21.85 -16.39 0.62
CA GLU A 182 -20.82 -16.16 -0.39
C GLU A 182 -19.86 -15.04 0.01
N CYS A 183 -20.40 -14.02 0.67
CA CYS A 183 -19.59 -12.95 1.26
C CYS A 183 -18.59 -13.49 2.29
N PHE A 184 -19.04 -14.37 3.13
CA PHE A 184 -18.23 -15.04 4.13
C PHE A 184 -17.05 -15.80 3.51
N HIS A 185 -17.27 -16.39 2.33
CA HIS A 185 -16.26 -17.14 1.59
C HIS A 185 -15.06 -16.30 1.15
N GLY A 186 -15.28 -15.08 0.66
CA GLY A 186 -14.18 -14.22 0.23
C GLY A 186 -13.41 -13.58 1.38
N ILE A 187 -14.10 -13.21 2.47
CA ILE A 187 -13.42 -12.80 3.70
C ILE A 187 -12.46 -13.91 4.13
N ALA A 188 -12.92 -15.15 4.07
CA ALA A 188 -12.12 -16.32 4.38
C ALA A 188 -10.87 -16.44 3.49
N ILE A 189 -11.00 -16.17 2.19
CA ILE A 189 -9.86 -16.19 1.25
C ILE A 189 -8.86 -15.08 1.58
N LEU A 190 -9.32 -13.86 1.83
CA LEU A 190 -8.46 -12.74 2.19
C LEU A 190 -7.68 -13.01 3.47
N LEU A 191 -8.33 -13.47 4.51
CA LEU A 191 -7.70 -13.78 5.79
C LEU A 191 -6.78 -15.00 5.71
N ASN A 192 -7.06 -15.96 4.84
CA ASN A 192 -6.20 -17.12 4.61
C ASN A 192 -4.86 -16.72 3.98
N ASN A 193 -4.86 -15.75 3.07
CA ASN A 193 -3.65 -15.25 2.42
C ASN A 193 -2.70 -14.55 3.42
N GLU A 194 -3.24 -14.01 4.51
CA GLU A 194 -2.48 -13.35 5.58
C GLU A 194 -2.05 -14.32 6.72
N GLY A 195 -2.44 -15.59 6.64
CA GLY A 195 -2.06 -16.60 7.64
C GLY A 195 -2.93 -16.67 8.90
N TYR A 196 -3.93 -15.80 9.03
CA TYR A 196 -4.85 -15.79 10.18
C TYR A 196 -6.02 -16.76 10.02
N LEU A 197 -6.29 -17.18 8.81
CA LEU A 197 -7.38 -18.06 8.49
C LEU A 197 -6.84 -19.34 7.87
N LYS A 198 -7.32 -20.49 8.32
CA LYS A 198 -7.20 -21.75 7.58
C LYS A 198 -8.49 -22.01 6.83
N PHE A 199 -8.43 -21.79 5.54
CA PHE A 199 -9.52 -22.06 4.63
C PHE A 199 -9.13 -23.13 3.62
N ASP A 200 -9.95 -24.15 3.50
CA ASP A 200 -9.78 -25.20 2.51
C ASP A 200 -10.58 -24.84 1.26
N SER A 201 -9.94 -24.16 0.32
CA SER A 201 -10.57 -23.73 -0.94
C SER A 201 -11.06 -24.91 -1.81
N SER A 202 -10.66 -26.12 -1.51
CA SER A 202 -11.14 -27.33 -2.19
C SER A 202 -12.52 -27.80 -1.67
N ASN A 203 -12.97 -27.26 -0.53
CA ASN A 203 -14.26 -27.61 0.07
C ASN A 203 -15.02 -26.31 0.47
N PRO A 204 -15.77 -25.72 -0.48
CA PRO A 204 -16.49 -24.45 -0.26
C PRO A 204 -17.58 -24.53 0.82
N ASP A 205 -18.04 -25.71 1.17
CA ASP A 205 -19.03 -25.91 2.23
C ASP A 205 -18.42 -25.93 3.65
N LYS A 206 -17.09 -25.84 3.74
CA LYS A 206 -16.40 -25.86 5.02
C LYS A 206 -16.30 -24.46 5.59
N MET A 207 -16.87 -24.26 6.77
CA MET A 207 -16.82 -22.99 7.50
C MET A 207 -15.38 -22.47 7.66
N PRO A 208 -15.14 -21.19 7.44
CA PRO A 208 -13.83 -20.57 7.62
C PRO A 208 -13.39 -20.66 9.08
N THR A 209 -12.09 -20.83 9.29
CA THR A 209 -11.49 -20.96 10.61
C THR A 209 -10.48 -19.82 10.80
N ILE A 210 -10.70 -19.00 11.81
CA ILE A 210 -9.85 -17.87 12.18
C ILE A 210 -9.00 -18.26 13.40
N LEU A 211 -7.72 -17.91 13.40
CA LEU A 211 -6.86 -18.03 14.57
C LEU A 211 -7.04 -16.79 15.45
N LEU A 212 -7.58 -16.97 16.65
CA LEU A 212 -7.79 -15.93 17.64
C LEU A 212 -7.21 -16.39 18.98
N ASP A 213 -6.30 -15.63 19.58
CA ASP A 213 -5.66 -15.98 20.86
C ASP A 213 -5.11 -17.40 20.87
N ASP A 214 -4.40 -17.81 19.81
CA ASP A 214 -3.87 -19.17 19.62
C ASP A 214 -4.93 -20.29 19.54
N GLU A 215 -6.22 -19.95 19.46
CA GLU A 215 -7.34 -20.89 19.27
C GLU A 215 -7.95 -20.76 17.89
N TYR A 216 -8.18 -21.89 17.19
CA TYR A 216 -8.89 -21.88 15.92
C TYR A 216 -10.41 -21.81 16.12
N TRP A 217 -11.01 -20.75 15.59
CA TRP A 217 -12.44 -20.53 15.63
C TRP A 217 -13.07 -20.78 14.26
N GLN A 218 -14.00 -21.74 14.20
CA GLN A 218 -14.93 -21.83 13.05
C GLN A 218 -15.96 -20.70 13.17
N VAL A 219 -15.91 -19.76 12.27
CA VAL A 219 -16.77 -18.58 12.33
C VAL A 219 -18.03 -18.82 11.54
N GLU A 220 -19.19 -18.74 12.20
CA GLU A 220 -20.51 -18.87 11.61
C GLU A 220 -21.00 -17.54 11.05
N SER A 221 -20.75 -16.46 11.77
CA SER A 221 -21.14 -15.11 11.33
C SER A 221 -20.23 -14.03 11.94
N ILE A 222 -20.20 -12.90 11.27
CA ILE A 222 -19.50 -11.69 11.69
C ILE A 222 -20.52 -10.57 11.77
N ARG A 223 -20.51 -9.80 12.83
CA ARG A 223 -21.48 -8.72 13.05
C ARG A 223 -20.79 -7.49 13.61
N LEU A 224 -21.20 -6.31 13.14
CA LEU A 224 -20.86 -5.06 13.78
C LEU A 224 -21.75 -4.83 15.00
N THR A 225 -21.15 -4.38 16.09
CA THR A 225 -21.88 -4.03 17.31
C THR A 225 -22.25 -2.54 17.33
N ASP A 226 -23.20 -2.16 18.20
CA ASP A 226 -23.62 -0.75 18.39
C ASP A 226 -22.49 0.19 18.84
N ASN A 227 -21.32 -0.33 19.19
CA ASN A 227 -20.14 0.42 19.61
C ASN A 227 -19.00 0.37 18.57
N ASP A 228 -19.33 0.13 17.32
CA ASP A 228 -18.39 0.03 16.19
C ASP A 228 -17.30 -1.03 16.38
N ASP A 229 -17.60 -2.10 17.13
CA ASP A 229 -16.72 -3.23 17.31
C ASP A 229 -17.22 -4.43 16.49
N ILE A 230 -16.33 -5.28 16.05
CA ILE A 230 -16.65 -6.50 15.29
C ILE A 230 -16.83 -7.65 16.26
N GLU A 231 -17.96 -8.32 16.18
CA GLU A 231 -18.27 -9.53 16.95
C GLU A 231 -18.28 -10.74 16.03
N LEU A 232 -17.46 -11.73 16.38
CA LEU A 232 -17.33 -13.02 15.69
C LEU A 232 -18.15 -14.06 16.43
N HIS A 233 -19.00 -14.79 15.72
CA HIS A 233 -19.82 -15.87 16.26
C HIS A 233 -19.22 -17.21 15.87
N ARG A 234 -18.99 -18.10 16.84
CA ARG A 234 -18.44 -19.42 16.60
C ARG A 234 -19.52 -20.43 16.22
N PHE A 235 -19.24 -21.18 15.15
CA PHE A 235 -20.09 -22.29 14.74
C PHE A 235 -20.19 -23.38 15.81
N GLY A 236 -21.37 -23.84 16.06
CA GLY A 236 -21.68 -25.01 16.87
C GLY A 236 -21.99 -24.74 18.35
N ASP A 237 -21.28 -23.81 19.02
CA ASP A 237 -21.55 -23.50 20.44
C ASP A 237 -22.03 -22.05 20.69
N GLY A 238 -22.11 -21.26 19.63
CA GLY A 238 -22.62 -19.88 19.67
C GLY A 238 -21.79 -18.91 20.51
N LYS A 239 -20.56 -19.26 20.88
CA LYS A 239 -19.67 -18.33 21.56
C LYS A 239 -19.35 -17.15 20.68
N THR A 240 -19.19 -15.98 21.30
CA THR A 240 -18.82 -14.75 20.64
C THR A 240 -17.49 -14.23 21.16
N LYS A 241 -16.71 -13.59 20.27
CA LYS A 241 -15.54 -12.78 20.63
C LYS A 241 -15.61 -11.46 19.89
N LYS A 242 -15.21 -10.39 20.56
CA LYS A 242 -15.01 -9.09 19.93
C LYS A 242 -13.58 -8.96 19.45
N VAL A 243 -13.41 -8.31 18.31
CA VAL A 243 -12.07 -8.07 17.75
C VAL A 243 -11.23 -7.20 18.69
N SER A 244 -11.85 -6.24 19.40
CA SER A 244 -11.17 -5.44 20.44
C SER A 244 -10.61 -6.25 21.61
N ASP A 245 -11.16 -7.45 21.85
CA ASP A 245 -10.79 -8.31 23.00
C ASP A 245 -9.77 -9.40 22.61
N VAL A 246 -9.36 -9.46 21.34
CA VAL A 246 -8.43 -10.48 20.83
C VAL A 246 -7.16 -9.85 20.29
N ASP A 247 -6.05 -10.60 20.31
CA ASP A 247 -4.77 -10.16 19.75
C ASP A 247 -4.77 -10.33 18.22
N ILE A 248 -5.38 -9.35 17.55
CA ILE A 248 -5.37 -9.21 16.08
C ILE A 248 -4.63 -7.93 15.74
N GLU A 249 -3.72 -8.00 14.76
CA GLU A 249 -3.08 -6.78 14.25
C GLU A 249 -4.14 -5.78 13.75
N LYS A 250 -3.92 -4.49 14.03
CA LYS A 250 -4.85 -3.40 13.70
C LYS A 250 -5.27 -3.42 12.22
N ARG A 251 -4.33 -3.77 11.32
CA ARG A 251 -4.56 -3.93 9.88
C ARG A 251 -5.58 -5.02 9.56
N ASP A 252 -5.52 -6.15 10.25
CA ASP A 252 -6.40 -7.29 9.99
C ASP A 252 -7.77 -7.10 10.62
N ALA A 253 -7.83 -6.40 11.75
CA ALA A 253 -9.07 -5.92 12.34
C ALA A 253 -9.79 -4.97 11.36
N TYR A 254 -9.07 -4.10 10.67
CA TYR A 254 -9.61 -3.20 9.67
C TYR A 254 -10.13 -3.95 8.43
N LYS A 255 -9.42 -4.96 7.94
CA LYS A 255 -9.88 -5.82 6.84
C LYS A 255 -11.17 -6.56 7.20
N LEU A 256 -11.27 -7.08 8.43
CA LEU A 256 -12.49 -7.68 8.96
C LEU A 256 -13.63 -6.66 9.02
N LEU A 257 -13.34 -5.44 9.47
CA LEU A 257 -14.29 -4.34 9.52
C LEU A 257 -14.84 -4.03 8.13
N CYS A 258 -13.98 -3.79 7.15
CA CYS A 258 -14.38 -3.53 5.77
C CYS A 258 -15.30 -4.65 5.25
N ALA A 259 -14.92 -5.88 5.47
CA ALA A 259 -15.66 -7.05 5.04
C ALA A 259 -17.05 -7.16 5.70
N VAL A 260 -17.22 -6.68 6.93
CA VAL A 260 -18.52 -6.64 7.64
C VAL A 260 -19.39 -5.51 7.13
N PHE A 261 -18.81 -4.33 6.91
CA PHE A 261 -19.57 -3.15 6.45
C PHE A 261 -20.30 -3.38 5.14
N ASP A 262 -19.70 -4.14 4.22
CA ASP A 262 -20.32 -4.43 2.94
C ASP A 262 -21.51 -5.37 3.00
N ASN A 263 -21.63 -6.13 4.06
CA ASN A 263 -22.69 -7.10 4.23
C ASN A 263 -23.88 -6.56 5.02
N THR A 264 -23.83 -5.35 5.53
CA THR A 264 -24.91 -4.77 6.31
C THR A 264 -25.55 -3.60 5.58
N GLU A 265 -26.73 -3.79 5.00
CA GLU A 265 -27.59 -2.72 4.41
C GLU A 265 -27.91 -1.56 5.39
N HIS A 266 -27.36 -1.57 6.59
CA HIS A 266 -27.71 -0.64 7.66
C HIS A 266 -26.56 0.30 8.11
N TYR A 267 -25.37 0.19 7.52
CA TYR A 267 -24.24 1.03 7.93
C TYR A 267 -23.63 1.81 6.78
N ASN A 268 -24.24 2.95 6.48
CA ASN A 268 -23.69 4.01 5.63
C ASN A 268 -22.67 4.88 6.40
N VAL A 269 -21.88 4.36 7.29
CA VAL A 269 -20.87 5.15 8.01
C VAL A 269 -19.68 5.50 7.11
N TYR A 270 -19.53 4.78 6.00
CA TYR A 270 -18.43 4.98 5.05
C TYR A 270 -18.81 5.50 3.68
N GLU A 271 -20.11 5.79 3.41
CA GLU A 271 -20.49 6.52 2.19
C GLU A 271 -19.88 7.94 2.11
N GLU A 272 -19.34 8.47 3.22
CA GLU A 272 -18.65 9.77 3.26
C GLU A 272 -17.13 9.69 3.45
N LYS A 273 -16.57 8.51 3.68
CA LYS A 273 -15.13 8.29 3.64
C LYS A 273 -14.80 7.53 2.38
N ASP A 274 -14.39 8.29 1.38
CA ASP A 274 -13.85 7.74 0.14
C ASP A 274 -12.79 6.69 0.46
N TYR A 275 -13.09 5.42 0.20
CA TYR A 275 -12.11 4.34 0.15
C TYR A 275 -11.09 4.53 -0.98
N ASP A 276 -11.17 5.66 -1.67
CA ASP A 276 -10.20 6.07 -2.67
C ASP A 276 -8.80 6.32 -2.07
N ASP A 277 -8.69 6.33 -0.73
CA ASP A 277 -7.41 6.50 -0.07
C ASP A 277 -6.85 5.17 0.46
N VAL A 278 -5.94 4.59 -0.31
CA VAL A 278 -5.19 3.38 0.05
C VAL A 278 -4.50 3.51 1.41
N GLU A 279 -4.29 4.74 1.90
CA GLU A 279 -3.71 5.03 3.20
C GLU A 279 -4.61 4.62 4.36
N ASP A 280 -5.92 4.87 4.26
CA ASP A 280 -6.88 4.47 5.28
C ASP A 280 -6.91 2.94 5.42
N PHE A 281 -6.74 2.24 4.29
CA PHE A 281 -6.72 0.78 4.26
C PHE A 281 -5.49 0.18 4.97
N TYR A 282 -4.32 0.82 4.87
CA TYR A 282 -3.08 0.34 5.49
C TYR A 282 -2.75 0.97 6.84
N GLY A 283 -3.62 1.85 7.37
CA GLY A 283 -3.46 2.44 8.70
C GLY A 283 -2.15 3.22 8.86
N TRP A 284 -1.72 3.94 7.85
CA TRP A 284 -0.48 4.69 7.88
C TRP A 284 -0.65 6.01 8.61
N GLU A 285 -0.66 5.94 9.92
CA GLU A 285 -0.45 7.13 10.74
C GLU A 285 1.03 7.52 10.66
N LEU A 286 1.31 8.65 9.99
CA LEU A 286 2.56 9.39 10.18
C LEU A 286 2.44 10.12 11.52
N SER A 287 2.67 9.44 12.63
CA SER A 287 2.85 10.06 13.94
C SER A 287 4.28 10.55 14.12
#